data_5d4d8eabeb65f5523e21d029537747b6
#
_entry.id   5d4d8eabeb65f5523e21d029537747b6
#
_cell.length_a   1.000
_cell.length_b   1.000
_cell.length_c   1.000
_cell.angle_alpha   90.00
_cell.angle_beta   90.00
_cell.angle_gamma   90.00
#
_symmetry.space_group_name_H-M   'P 1'
#
loop_
_entity.id
_entity.type
_entity.pdbx_description
1 polymer ?
#
loop_
_entity_poly.entity_id
_entity_poly.type
_entity_poly.pdbx_seq_one_letter_code
_entity_poly.pdbx_strand_id
1 'polypeptide(L)'
;MDRRDFLSTAIPSKKDQPFRLPFAPHIGMFKQHAGEDVIDQLTFMHERGFTAFEDNNLKRREESLQKKMGETLAAYNMRMGVFVGGRLRSKEPTIVRDDPAQREAFLADIKDSIEPAKRVNATWMTVLPGRKDFQLDMGYQTANVIETFKQASAILEPHGLVMVMEPLNFFNHPGLFLTKISQAYSICKAVDSPACKILFDIYHQQIQEGNLIPNIEQSWEEIGYFQIGDVPGRKEPTTGEINYKNVFNYIHEKGFTGIYGMEHGNSKAGKEGENALIAAYREVDVRR
;
A
#
# COMPACT_ATOMS: atom_id res chain seq x y z
N MET A 1 -34.40 -45.36 -13.42
CA MET A 1 -32.98 -45.07 -13.14
C MET A 1 -32.85 -43.64 -12.65
N ASP A 2 -32.75 -43.54 -11.37
CA ASP A 2 -32.88 -42.30 -10.61
C ASP A 2 -31.51 -41.60 -10.57
N ARG A 3 -31.42 -40.42 -11.18
CA ARG A 3 -30.25 -39.54 -11.07
C ARG A 3 -30.44 -38.68 -9.85
N ARG A 4 -29.85 -39.10 -8.74
CA ARG A 4 -29.77 -38.25 -7.54
C ARG A 4 -28.78 -37.11 -7.78
N ASP A 5 -29.34 -35.91 -7.86
CA ASP A 5 -28.57 -34.66 -7.80
C ASP A 5 -27.78 -34.60 -6.49
N PHE A 6 -26.47 -34.71 -6.59
CA PHE A 6 -25.57 -34.33 -5.51
C PHE A 6 -25.52 -32.79 -5.48
N LEU A 7 -26.46 -32.16 -4.81
CA LEU A 7 -26.31 -30.81 -4.32
C LEU A 7 -25.23 -30.87 -3.23
N SER A 8 -24.01 -30.49 -3.61
CA SER A 8 -22.95 -30.18 -2.65
C SER A 8 -23.43 -28.98 -1.81
N THR A 9 -24.02 -29.27 -0.65
CA THR A 9 -24.22 -28.26 0.38
C THR A 9 -22.85 -27.89 0.94
N ALA A 10 -22.26 -26.85 0.36
CA ALA A 10 -21.09 -26.22 0.97
C ALA A 10 -21.51 -25.75 2.37
N ILE A 11 -20.95 -26.40 3.39
CA ILE A 11 -21.08 -25.95 4.78
C ILE A 11 -20.48 -24.52 4.81
N PRO A 12 -21.24 -23.47 5.20
CA PRO A 12 -20.68 -22.14 5.27
C PRO A 12 -19.46 -22.17 6.19
N SER A 13 -18.30 -21.77 5.67
CA SER A 13 -17.08 -21.70 6.45
C SER A 13 -17.34 -20.72 7.61
N LYS A 14 -17.02 -21.12 8.84
CA LYS A 14 -17.18 -20.27 10.00
C LYS A 14 -16.26 -19.06 9.82
N LYS A 15 -16.86 -17.85 9.71
CA LYS A 15 -16.11 -16.61 9.56
C LYS A 15 -15.17 -16.43 10.75
N ASP A 16 -13.91 -16.15 10.46
CA ASP A 16 -12.92 -15.87 11.49
C ASP A 16 -13.20 -14.51 12.18
N GLN A 17 -12.72 -14.35 13.42
CA GLN A 17 -12.81 -13.05 14.08
C GLN A 17 -12.02 -12.00 13.29
N PRO A 18 -12.54 -10.77 13.13
CA PRO A 18 -11.82 -9.71 12.47
C PRO A 18 -10.46 -9.45 13.11
N PHE A 19 -9.47 -9.11 12.29
CA PHE A 19 -8.24 -8.50 12.78
C PHE A 19 -8.55 -7.14 13.41
N ARG A 20 -7.78 -6.75 14.41
CA ARG A 20 -7.93 -5.44 15.08
C ARG A 20 -7.30 -4.34 14.26
N LEU A 21 -6.08 -4.60 13.76
CA LEU A 21 -5.46 -3.71 12.80
C LEU A 21 -6.02 -3.99 11.40
N PRO A 22 -6.30 -2.96 10.61
CA PRO A 22 -6.79 -3.11 9.25
C PRO A 22 -5.64 -3.51 8.31
N PHE A 23 -5.21 -4.76 8.42
CA PHE A 23 -4.26 -5.35 7.50
C PHE A 23 -4.90 -5.51 6.12
N ALA A 24 -4.17 -5.14 5.07
CA ALA A 24 -4.63 -5.12 3.69
C ALA A 24 -3.79 -6.08 2.82
N PRO A 25 -4.23 -7.33 2.64
CA PRO A 25 -3.56 -8.25 1.71
C PRO A 25 -3.64 -7.76 0.26
N HIS A 26 -2.63 -8.12 -0.54
CA HIS A 26 -2.65 -7.93 -1.99
C HIS A 26 -3.43 -9.03 -2.71
N ILE A 27 -3.99 -8.70 -3.87
CA ILE A 27 -4.51 -9.70 -4.79
C ILE A 27 -3.39 -10.67 -5.18
N GLY A 28 -3.70 -11.96 -5.11
CA GLY A 28 -2.76 -13.05 -5.39
C GLY A 28 -2.16 -13.72 -4.17
N MET A 29 -2.24 -13.13 -2.98
CA MET A 29 -1.73 -13.73 -1.74
C MET A 29 -2.47 -15.00 -1.35
N PHE A 30 -3.75 -15.14 -1.73
CA PHE A 30 -4.63 -16.26 -1.34
C PHE A 30 -5.18 -17.06 -2.53
N LYS A 31 -4.52 -17.04 -3.66
CA LYS A 31 -5.01 -17.71 -4.87
C LYS A 31 -5.01 -19.24 -4.79
N GLN A 32 -4.30 -19.84 -3.87
CA GLN A 32 -4.34 -21.29 -3.66
C GLN A 32 -5.64 -21.74 -2.96
N HIS A 33 -6.21 -20.90 -2.11
CA HIS A 33 -7.52 -21.14 -1.50
C HIS A 33 -8.66 -20.59 -2.36
N ALA A 34 -8.54 -19.38 -2.87
CA ALA A 34 -9.61 -18.61 -3.48
C ALA A 34 -9.61 -18.61 -5.02
N GLY A 35 -8.55 -19.14 -5.66
CA GLY A 35 -8.43 -19.08 -7.13
C GLY A 35 -7.93 -17.72 -7.63
N GLU A 36 -8.05 -17.51 -8.95
CA GLU A 36 -7.53 -16.31 -9.63
C GLU A 36 -8.55 -15.16 -9.68
N ASP A 37 -9.84 -15.43 -9.46
CA ASP A 37 -10.88 -14.39 -9.50
C ASP A 37 -10.70 -13.40 -8.34
N VAL A 38 -10.76 -12.11 -8.67
CA VAL A 38 -10.52 -11.03 -7.70
C VAL A 38 -11.61 -11.00 -6.63
N ILE A 39 -12.87 -11.25 -7.01
CA ILE A 39 -14.00 -11.20 -6.08
C ILE A 39 -13.98 -12.40 -5.14
N ASP A 40 -13.61 -13.57 -5.63
CA ASP A 40 -13.45 -14.76 -4.80
C ASP A 40 -12.31 -14.54 -3.77
N GLN A 41 -11.20 -13.89 -4.17
CA GLN A 41 -10.13 -13.54 -3.25
C GLN A 41 -10.57 -12.50 -2.19
N LEU A 42 -11.35 -11.48 -2.56
CA LEU A 42 -11.93 -10.54 -1.60
C LEU A 42 -12.87 -11.24 -0.61
N THR A 43 -13.69 -12.16 -1.10
CA THR A 43 -14.57 -12.97 -0.27
C THR A 43 -13.78 -13.81 0.74
N PHE A 44 -12.73 -14.49 0.28
CA PHE A 44 -11.85 -15.26 1.16
C PHE A 44 -11.18 -14.38 2.22
N MET A 45 -10.64 -13.22 1.83
CA MET A 45 -10.01 -12.27 2.76
C MET A 45 -11.01 -11.84 3.85
N HIS A 46 -12.24 -11.49 3.44
CA HIS A 46 -13.29 -11.13 4.37
C HIS A 46 -13.64 -12.27 5.35
N GLU A 47 -13.77 -13.52 4.85
CA GLU A 47 -14.03 -14.70 5.68
C GLU A 47 -12.89 -14.98 6.67
N ARG A 48 -11.64 -14.68 6.30
CA ARG A 48 -10.45 -14.78 7.17
C ARG A 48 -10.29 -13.59 8.13
N GLY A 49 -11.22 -12.64 8.11
CA GLY A 49 -11.29 -11.52 9.05
C GLY A 49 -10.47 -10.29 8.67
N PHE A 50 -9.98 -10.20 7.43
CA PHE A 50 -9.38 -8.97 6.92
C PHE A 50 -10.46 -7.91 6.68
N THR A 51 -10.15 -6.66 7.02
CA THR A 51 -11.05 -5.52 6.90
C THR A 51 -10.58 -4.48 5.89
N ALA A 52 -9.49 -4.76 5.21
CA ALA A 52 -8.93 -3.93 4.14
C ALA A 52 -8.25 -4.82 3.10
N PHE A 53 -7.93 -4.25 1.94
CA PHE A 53 -7.13 -4.92 0.91
C PHE A 53 -6.41 -3.90 0.04
N GLU A 54 -5.35 -4.29 -0.67
CA GLU A 54 -4.58 -3.48 -1.61
C GLU A 54 -4.59 -4.05 -3.02
N ASP A 55 -4.52 -3.17 -4.02
CA ASP A 55 -4.37 -3.57 -5.42
C ASP A 55 -3.56 -2.56 -6.23
N ASN A 56 -2.26 -2.77 -6.33
CA ASN A 56 -1.35 -1.92 -7.13
C ASN A 56 -1.75 -1.84 -8.61
N ASN A 57 -2.56 -2.78 -9.11
CA ASN A 57 -2.99 -2.83 -10.49
C ASN A 57 -4.40 -2.27 -10.74
N LEU A 58 -5.05 -1.64 -9.78
CA LEU A 58 -6.42 -1.14 -9.89
C LEU A 58 -6.68 -0.38 -11.20
N LYS A 59 -5.82 0.57 -11.57
CA LYS A 59 -5.97 1.38 -12.78
C LYS A 59 -5.93 0.57 -14.09
N ARG A 60 -5.36 -0.63 -14.06
CA ARG A 60 -5.25 -1.52 -15.24
C ARG A 60 -6.41 -2.48 -15.37
N ARG A 61 -7.26 -2.57 -14.34
CA ARG A 61 -8.43 -3.42 -14.36
C ARG A 61 -9.53 -2.78 -15.18
N GLU A 62 -10.33 -3.61 -15.84
CA GLU A 62 -11.53 -3.18 -16.54
C GLU A 62 -12.49 -2.43 -15.59
N GLU A 63 -13.12 -1.39 -16.09
CA GLU A 63 -14.04 -0.53 -15.31
C GLU A 63 -15.17 -1.32 -14.63
N SER A 64 -15.71 -2.32 -15.32
CA SER A 64 -16.74 -3.22 -14.79
C SER A 64 -16.25 -4.00 -13.59
N LEU A 65 -14.98 -4.46 -13.60
CA LEU A 65 -14.38 -5.14 -12.47
C LEU A 65 -14.11 -4.18 -11.31
N GLN A 66 -13.62 -2.96 -11.59
CA GLN A 66 -13.42 -1.94 -10.53
C GLN A 66 -14.75 -1.64 -9.81
N LYS A 67 -15.87 -1.51 -10.54
CA LYS A 67 -17.21 -1.31 -9.95
C LYS A 67 -17.61 -2.49 -9.08
N LYS A 68 -17.45 -3.72 -9.58
CA LYS A 68 -17.76 -4.94 -8.83
C LYS A 68 -16.92 -5.08 -7.57
N MET A 69 -15.62 -4.71 -7.63
CA MET A 69 -14.74 -4.64 -6.45
C MET A 69 -15.28 -3.63 -5.43
N GLY A 70 -15.64 -2.42 -5.86
CA GLY A 70 -16.21 -1.39 -4.97
C GLY A 70 -17.51 -1.84 -4.29
N GLU A 71 -18.43 -2.46 -5.03
CA GLU A 71 -19.67 -3.04 -4.50
C GLU A 71 -19.37 -4.14 -3.47
N THR A 72 -18.41 -5.02 -3.77
CA THR A 72 -18.00 -6.11 -2.86
C THR A 72 -17.37 -5.56 -1.58
N LEU A 73 -16.47 -4.57 -1.70
CA LEU A 73 -15.87 -3.91 -0.55
C LEU A 73 -16.92 -3.26 0.35
N ALA A 74 -17.88 -2.55 -0.25
CA ALA A 74 -18.97 -1.92 0.49
C ALA A 74 -19.85 -2.97 1.21
N ALA A 75 -20.23 -4.06 0.52
CA ALA A 75 -21.03 -5.13 1.09
C ALA A 75 -20.34 -5.83 2.30
N TYR A 76 -19.02 -5.93 2.27
CA TYR A 76 -18.23 -6.56 3.33
C TYR A 76 -17.72 -5.56 4.39
N ASN A 77 -18.00 -4.27 4.23
CA ASN A 77 -17.45 -3.20 5.04
C ASN A 77 -15.91 -3.26 5.10
N MET A 78 -15.29 -3.55 3.96
CA MET A 78 -13.83 -3.55 3.78
C MET A 78 -13.37 -2.23 3.19
N ARG A 79 -12.16 -1.81 3.55
CA ARG A 79 -11.53 -0.58 3.06
C ARG A 79 -10.57 -0.88 1.92
N MET A 80 -10.54 -0.02 0.92
CA MET A 80 -9.49 -0.04 -0.09
C MET A 80 -8.22 0.61 0.48
N GLY A 81 -7.09 -0.07 0.39
CA GLY A 81 -5.76 0.44 0.66
C GLY A 81 -5.20 1.24 -0.52
N VAL A 82 -3.87 1.26 -0.66
CA VAL A 82 -3.24 1.97 -1.78
C VAL A 82 -3.39 1.23 -3.11
N PHE A 83 -3.34 2.00 -4.18
CA PHE A 83 -3.08 1.56 -5.54
C PHE A 83 -2.04 2.50 -6.18
N VAL A 84 -1.42 2.10 -7.28
CA VAL A 84 -0.45 2.96 -7.96
C VAL A 84 -1.17 4.09 -8.70
N GLY A 85 -0.97 5.33 -8.24
CA GLY A 85 -1.59 6.54 -8.78
C GLY A 85 -0.88 7.07 -10.02
N GLY A 86 0.42 7.32 -9.93
CA GLY A 86 1.25 7.79 -11.04
C GLY A 86 1.93 6.64 -11.79
N ARG A 87 2.43 6.91 -13.00
CA ARG A 87 3.26 5.93 -13.72
C ARG A 87 4.60 5.82 -13.01
N LEU A 88 4.88 4.64 -12.45
CA LEU A 88 6.19 4.32 -11.90
C LEU A 88 7.21 4.15 -13.03
N ARG A 89 7.72 5.26 -13.57
CA ARG A 89 8.79 5.27 -14.57
C ARG A 89 10.13 5.15 -13.86
N SER A 90 10.47 3.95 -13.38
CA SER A 90 11.69 3.70 -12.62
C SER A 90 12.99 3.78 -13.45
N LYS A 91 12.92 3.89 -14.77
CA LYS A 91 14.09 3.85 -15.65
C LYS A 91 14.70 5.21 -15.95
N GLU A 92 13.93 6.29 -15.91
CA GLU A 92 14.36 7.64 -16.26
C GLU A 92 14.09 8.63 -15.15
N PRO A 93 14.90 9.69 -15.01
CA PRO A 93 14.53 10.88 -14.24
C PRO A 93 13.26 11.50 -14.82
N THR A 94 12.29 11.84 -13.95
CA THR A 94 11.02 12.40 -14.37
C THR A 94 10.82 13.78 -13.73
N ILE A 95 9.95 13.88 -12.73
CA ILE A 95 9.60 15.14 -12.06
C ILE A 95 10.73 15.73 -11.18
N VAL A 96 11.85 15.05 -11.08
CA VAL A 96 13.06 15.58 -10.44
C VAL A 96 13.76 16.64 -11.30
N ARG A 97 13.43 16.69 -12.61
CA ARG A 97 13.88 17.73 -13.54
C ARG A 97 12.82 18.84 -13.66
N ASP A 98 13.26 20.04 -13.96
CA ASP A 98 12.35 21.10 -14.41
C ASP A 98 11.99 20.90 -15.88
N ASP A 99 11.18 19.89 -16.13
CA ASP A 99 10.68 19.48 -17.44
C ASP A 99 9.15 19.59 -17.46
N PRO A 100 8.58 20.62 -18.09
CA PRO A 100 7.13 20.82 -18.14
C PRO A 100 6.36 19.63 -18.73
N ALA A 101 6.92 18.93 -19.72
CA ALA A 101 6.26 17.78 -20.34
C ALA A 101 6.19 16.57 -19.38
N GLN A 102 7.25 16.32 -18.61
CA GLN A 102 7.25 15.26 -17.60
C GLN A 102 6.32 15.61 -16.43
N ARG A 103 6.29 16.87 -16.01
CA ARG A 103 5.35 17.35 -14.99
C ARG A 103 3.91 17.18 -15.46
N GLU A 104 3.56 17.64 -16.67
CA GLU A 104 2.22 17.48 -17.22
C GLU A 104 1.81 16.01 -17.33
N ALA A 105 2.70 15.13 -17.79
CA ALA A 105 2.45 13.69 -17.86
C ALA A 105 2.17 13.08 -16.48
N PHE A 106 2.91 13.50 -15.44
CA PHE A 106 2.66 13.08 -14.06
C PHE A 106 1.31 13.58 -13.56
N LEU A 107 0.98 14.85 -13.76
CA LEU A 107 -0.30 15.42 -13.36
C LEU A 107 -1.49 14.80 -14.10
N ALA A 108 -1.32 14.41 -15.36
CA ALA A 108 -2.33 13.66 -16.10
C ALA A 108 -2.57 12.27 -15.47
N ASP A 109 -1.51 11.54 -15.11
CA ASP A 109 -1.63 10.25 -14.42
C ASP A 109 -2.34 10.38 -13.05
N ILE A 110 -2.10 11.49 -12.33
CA ILE A 110 -2.81 11.81 -11.07
C ILE A 110 -4.31 12.02 -11.34
N LYS A 111 -4.66 12.82 -12.34
CA LYS A 111 -6.06 13.04 -12.74
C LYS A 111 -6.77 11.75 -13.15
N ASP A 112 -6.10 10.91 -13.92
CA ASP A 112 -6.60 9.59 -14.37
C ASP A 112 -6.82 8.60 -13.23
N SER A 113 -6.28 8.88 -12.03
CA SER A 113 -6.44 8.06 -10.83
C SER A 113 -7.75 8.35 -10.09
N ILE A 114 -8.40 9.48 -10.32
CA ILE A 114 -9.57 9.95 -9.57
C ILE A 114 -10.76 9.01 -9.76
N GLU A 115 -11.11 8.67 -11.01
CA GLU A 115 -12.27 7.83 -11.28
C GLU A 115 -12.10 6.37 -10.81
N PRO A 116 -10.93 5.70 -11.02
CA PRO A 116 -10.67 4.41 -10.38
C PRO A 116 -10.78 4.45 -8.85
N ALA A 117 -10.24 5.50 -8.20
CA ALA A 117 -10.34 5.66 -6.76
C ALA A 117 -11.80 5.76 -6.27
N LYS A 118 -12.62 6.56 -6.95
CA LYS A 118 -14.06 6.70 -6.62
C LYS A 118 -14.80 5.36 -6.73
N ARG A 119 -14.52 4.55 -7.76
CA ARG A 119 -15.20 3.25 -7.97
C ARG A 119 -15.00 2.28 -6.81
N VAL A 120 -13.86 2.33 -6.14
CA VAL A 120 -13.52 1.45 -5.01
C VAL A 120 -13.50 2.16 -3.66
N ASN A 121 -13.92 3.42 -3.62
CA ASN A 121 -13.87 4.28 -2.42
C ASN A 121 -12.48 4.31 -1.77
N ALA A 122 -11.42 4.44 -2.59
CA ALA A 122 -10.05 4.57 -2.11
C ALA A 122 -9.77 5.98 -1.59
N THR A 123 -8.94 6.08 -0.57
CA THR A 123 -8.41 7.35 -0.04
C THR A 123 -6.97 7.58 -0.49
N TRP A 124 -6.17 6.52 -0.61
CA TRP A 124 -4.73 6.61 -0.82
C TRP A 124 -4.28 6.06 -2.16
N MET A 125 -3.29 6.69 -2.74
CA MET A 125 -2.56 6.20 -3.91
C MET A 125 -1.06 6.34 -3.71
N THR A 126 -0.29 5.31 -4.06
CA THR A 126 1.18 5.34 -4.02
C THR A 126 1.73 6.15 -5.20
N VAL A 127 2.68 7.03 -4.91
CA VAL A 127 3.43 7.78 -5.92
C VAL A 127 4.94 7.70 -5.67
N LEU A 128 5.72 7.69 -6.76
CA LEU A 128 7.18 7.79 -6.70
C LEU A 128 7.65 8.99 -7.51
N PRO A 129 8.58 9.81 -6.97
CA PRO A 129 9.19 10.91 -7.73
C PRO A 129 10.05 10.47 -8.91
N GLY A 130 10.38 9.18 -8.99
CA GLY A 130 11.21 8.60 -10.05
C GLY A 130 12.69 8.52 -9.70
N ARG A 131 13.52 8.39 -10.73
CA ARG A 131 14.99 8.28 -10.56
C ARG A 131 15.62 9.65 -10.34
N LYS A 132 16.71 9.63 -9.56
CA LYS A 132 17.56 10.80 -9.39
C LYS A 132 18.34 11.09 -10.68
N ASP A 133 18.47 12.36 -11.02
CA ASP A 133 19.37 12.83 -12.06
C ASP A 133 20.78 13.05 -11.46
N PHE A 134 21.76 12.30 -11.95
CA PHE A 134 23.15 12.42 -11.45
C PHE A 134 23.88 13.67 -11.95
N GLN A 135 23.29 14.42 -12.89
CA GLN A 135 23.85 15.67 -13.42
C GLN A 135 23.20 16.91 -12.78
N LEU A 136 22.22 16.72 -11.89
CA LEU A 136 21.52 17.81 -11.21
C LEU A 136 21.69 17.69 -9.70
N ASP A 137 21.99 18.79 -9.03
CA ASP A 137 22.10 18.81 -7.57
C ASP A 137 20.79 18.42 -6.88
N MET A 138 20.88 17.74 -5.73
CA MET A 138 19.72 17.25 -4.98
C MET A 138 18.78 18.35 -4.52
N GLY A 139 19.31 19.57 -4.25
CA GLY A 139 18.48 20.72 -3.88
C GLY A 139 17.51 21.11 -4.99
N TYR A 140 17.99 21.21 -6.22
CA TYR A 140 17.14 21.52 -7.38
C TYR A 140 16.13 20.41 -7.66
N GLN A 141 16.56 19.14 -7.59
CA GLN A 141 15.67 18.00 -7.76
C GLN A 141 14.54 18.03 -6.73
N THR A 142 14.86 18.32 -5.46
CA THR A 142 13.89 18.41 -4.37
C THR A 142 12.89 19.55 -4.62
N ALA A 143 13.35 20.71 -5.05
CA ALA A 143 12.48 21.85 -5.39
C ALA A 143 11.51 21.51 -6.53
N ASN A 144 11.98 20.83 -7.58
CA ASN A 144 11.13 20.41 -8.71
C ASN A 144 10.06 19.40 -8.29
N VAL A 145 10.40 18.44 -7.40
CA VAL A 145 9.45 17.48 -6.84
C VAL A 145 8.40 18.19 -5.98
N ILE A 146 8.81 19.10 -5.10
CA ILE A 146 7.90 19.89 -4.26
C ILE A 146 6.91 20.68 -5.11
N GLU A 147 7.39 21.38 -6.14
CA GLU A 147 6.53 22.16 -7.04
C GLU A 147 5.50 21.26 -7.77
N THR A 148 5.94 20.12 -8.26
CA THR A 148 5.05 19.14 -8.92
C THR A 148 4.02 18.57 -7.94
N PHE A 149 4.42 18.25 -6.71
CA PHE A 149 3.54 17.70 -5.69
C PHE A 149 2.52 18.72 -5.15
N LYS A 150 2.86 20.02 -5.10
CA LYS A 150 1.88 21.07 -4.82
C LYS A 150 0.75 21.09 -5.85
N GLN A 151 1.11 21.01 -7.13
CA GLN A 151 0.12 20.97 -8.22
C GLN A 151 -0.72 19.69 -8.18
N ALA A 152 -0.10 18.54 -7.90
CA ALA A 152 -0.79 17.26 -7.74
C ALA A 152 -1.75 17.28 -6.55
N SER A 153 -1.33 17.83 -5.41
CA SER A 153 -2.17 17.99 -4.21
C SER A 153 -3.41 18.83 -4.49
N ALA A 154 -3.26 19.96 -5.17
CA ALA A 154 -4.38 20.82 -5.55
C ALA A 154 -5.42 20.10 -6.45
N ILE A 155 -4.98 19.09 -7.24
CA ILE A 155 -5.89 18.24 -8.02
C ILE A 155 -6.62 17.25 -7.11
N LEU A 156 -5.95 16.68 -6.10
CA LEU A 156 -6.48 15.59 -5.27
C LEU A 156 -7.37 16.07 -4.11
N GLU A 157 -7.06 17.22 -3.51
CA GLU A 157 -7.78 17.76 -2.35
C GLU A 157 -9.30 17.85 -2.54
N PRO A 158 -9.84 18.35 -3.68
CA PRO A 158 -11.29 18.40 -3.88
C PRO A 158 -11.98 17.03 -3.89
N HIS A 159 -11.21 15.95 -4.04
CA HIS A 159 -11.69 14.58 -4.09
C HIS A 159 -11.43 13.80 -2.80
N GLY A 160 -10.82 14.42 -1.79
CA GLY A 160 -10.42 13.74 -0.55
C GLY A 160 -9.38 12.63 -0.75
N LEU A 161 -8.62 12.69 -1.87
CA LEU A 161 -7.59 11.70 -2.19
C LEU A 161 -6.22 12.17 -1.67
N VAL A 162 -5.43 11.21 -1.24
CA VAL A 162 -4.10 11.42 -0.68
C VAL A 162 -3.07 10.63 -1.49
N MET A 163 -2.13 11.33 -2.12
CA MET A 163 -0.94 10.67 -2.61
C MET A 163 0.01 10.40 -1.45
N VAL A 164 0.46 9.16 -1.34
CA VAL A 164 1.45 8.75 -0.36
C VAL A 164 2.75 8.41 -1.07
N MET A 165 3.80 9.21 -0.82
CA MET A 165 5.12 8.99 -1.41
C MET A 165 5.88 7.93 -0.62
N GLU A 166 6.49 6.99 -1.34
CA GLU A 166 7.20 5.86 -0.76
C GLU A 166 8.71 6.01 -0.91
N PRO A 167 9.46 6.17 0.20
CA PRO A 167 10.91 6.03 0.21
C PRO A 167 11.32 4.57 0.05
N LEU A 168 12.04 4.24 -1.03
CA LEU A 168 12.48 2.89 -1.36
C LEU A 168 13.96 2.69 -1.05
N ASN A 169 14.33 1.55 -0.46
CA ASN A 169 15.70 1.27 -0.12
C ASN A 169 16.62 1.18 -1.35
N PHE A 170 17.83 1.66 -1.19
CA PHE A 170 18.85 1.72 -2.24
C PHE A 170 19.22 0.34 -2.81
N PHE A 171 19.27 -0.69 -1.97
CA PHE A 171 19.76 -2.02 -2.36
C PHE A 171 18.82 -2.71 -3.35
N ASN A 172 17.51 -2.62 -3.15
CA ASN A 172 16.52 -3.18 -4.06
C ASN A 172 16.20 -2.24 -5.23
N HIS A 173 16.33 -0.92 -5.02
CA HIS A 173 15.94 0.11 -5.98
C HIS A 173 17.06 1.15 -6.19
N PRO A 174 18.24 0.75 -6.73
CA PRO A 174 19.35 1.67 -6.90
C PRO A 174 19.02 2.81 -7.87
N GLY A 175 19.41 4.03 -7.50
CA GLY A 175 19.26 5.23 -8.31
C GLY A 175 17.89 5.92 -8.23
N LEU A 176 17.03 5.55 -7.29
CA LEU A 176 15.84 6.34 -7.01
C LEU A 176 16.18 7.65 -6.28
N PHE A 177 15.36 8.67 -6.51
CA PHE A 177 15.51 9.98 -5.87
C PHE A 177 15.14 9.92 -4.38
N LEU A 178 14.01 9.29 -4.04
CA LEU A 178 13.48 9.25 -2.69
C LEU A 178 13.85 7.93 -2.00
N THR A 179 14.71 8.02 -0.96
CA THR A 179 15.19 6.82 -0.25
C THR A 179 15.15 6.93 1.27
N LYS A 180 14.91 8.13 1.83
CA LYS A 180 14.93 8.36 3.28
C LYS A 180 13.63 8.97 3.78
N ILE A 181 13.22 8.57 4.99
CA ILE A 181 12.03 9.13 5.64
C ILE A 181 12.19 10.63 5.91
N SER A 182 13.34 11.06 6.37
CA SER A 182 13.60 12.49 6.63
C SER A 182 13.51 13.35 5.37
N GLN A 183 13.87 12.81 4.20
CA GLN A 183 13.70 13.48 2.91
C GLN A 183 12.20 13.59 2.55
N ALA A 184 11.44 12.48 2.69
CA ALA A 184 9.99 12.48 2.45
C ALA A 184 9.28 13.45 3.39
N TYR A 185 9.62 13.45 4.67
CA TYR A 185 9.09 14.38 5.66
C TYR A 185 9.30 15.84 5.25
N SER A 186 10.54 16.20 4.85
CA SER A 186 10.84 17.56 4.41
C SER A 186 10.04 17.98 3.17
N ILE A 187 9.80 17.04 2.22
CA ILE A 187 8.98 17.28 1.05
C ILE A 187 7.51 17.50 1.47
N CYS A 188 6.93 16.64 2.32
CA CYS A 188 5.56 16.81 2.82
C CYS A 188 5.37 18.16 3.51
N LYS A 189 6.29 18.54 4.41
CA LYS A 189 6.27 19.85 5.09
C LYS A 189 6.34 21.03 4.12
N ALA A 190 7.12 20.92 3.05
CA ALA A 190 7.26 22.00 2.05
C ALA A 190 6.07 22.04 1.06
N VAL A 191 5.43 20.91 0.77
CA VAL A 191 4.18 20.84 0.00
C VAL A 191 3.02 21.42 0.79
N ASP A 192 2.98 21.18 2.11
CA ASP A 192 2.00 21.72 3.07
C ASP A 192 0.55 21.42 2.66
N SER A 193 0.25 20.16 2.37
CA SER A 193 -1.08 19.71 1.94
C SER A 193 -1.50 18.40 2.61
N PRO A 194 -2.78 18.27 3.02
CA PRO A 194 -3.30 17.00 3.52
C PRO A 194 -3.34 15.90 2.45
N ALA A 195 -3.27 16.27 1.17
CA ALA A 195 -3.25 15.33 0.05
C ALA A 195 -1.86 14.81 -0.31
N CYS A 196 -0.81 15.17 0.46
CA CYS A 196 0.57 14.71 0.26
C CYS A 196 1.13 14.17 1.57
N LYS A 197 1.28 12.87 1.67
CA LYS A 197 1.74 12.17 2.88
C LYS A 197 2.79 11.11 2.56
N ILE A 198 3.32 10.48 3.59
CA ILE A 198 4.33 9.42 3.50
C ILE A 198 3.63 8.07 3.52
N LEU A 199 4.02 7.17 2.62
CA LEU A 199 3.89 5.74 2.79
C LEU A 199 5.15 5.25 3.50
N PHE A 200 5.00 4.80 4.74
CA PHE A 200 6.09 4.23 5.52
C PHE A 200 6.11 2.71 5.31
N ASP A 201 6.88 2.23 4.33
CA ASP A 201 7.11 0.80 4.17
C ASP A 201 8.19 0.35 5.16
N ILE A 202 7.78 -0.45 6.15
CA ILE A 202 8.64 -0.92 7.25
C ILE A 202 9.80 -1.77 6.71
N TYR A 203 9.56 -2.58 5.66
CA TYR A 203 10.61 -3.36 5.01
C TYR A 203 11.69 -2.48 4.39
N HIS A 204 11.28 -1.47 3.62
CA HIS A 204 12.24 -0.57 2.98
C HIS A 204 13.02 0.25 4.02
N GLN A 205 12.35 0.71 5.06
CA GLN A 205 12.98 1.52 6.09
C GLN A 205 13.94 0.72 6.97
N GLN A 206 13.62 -0.55 7.29
CA GLN A 206 14.54 -1.42 8.02
C GLN A 206 15.86 -1.58 7.27
N ILE A 207 15.82 -1.81 5.97
CA ILE A 207 17.01 -2.00 5.13
C ILE A 207 17.79 -0.69 4.95
N GLN A 208 17.10 0.43 4.76
CA GLN A 208 17.70 1.71 4.39
C GLN A 208 18.26 2.45 5.59
N GLU A 209 17.55 2.51 6.70
CA GLU A 209 17.84 3.39 7.83
C GLU A 209 17.81 2.65 9.17
N GLY A 210 17.05 1.56 9.30
CA GLY A 210 16.77 0.94 10.58
C GLY A 210 16.07 1.91 11.53
N ASN A 211 16.29 1.74 12.84
CA ASN A 211 15.79 2.69 13.86
C ASN A 211 14.30 3.03 13.70
N LEU A 212 13.46 2.00 13.43
CA LEU A 212 12.09 2.14 12.94
C LEU A 212 11.21 3.03 13.84
N ILE A 213 11.13 2.73 15.14
CA ILE A 213 10.24 3.46 16.07
C ILE A 213 10.62 4.95 16.17
N PRO A 214 11.89 5.34 16.37
CA PRO A 214 12.26 6.75 16.33
C PRO A 214 12.00 7.44 14.99
N ASN A 215 12.16 6.76 13.86
CA ASN A 215 11.84 7.33 12.55
C ASN A 215 10.33 7.50 12.35
N ILE A 216 9.51 6.58 12.84
CA ILE A 216 8.04 6.71 12.88
C ILE A 216 7.66 7.92 13.74
N GLU A 217 8.24 8.06 14.94
CA GLU A 217 7.96 9.19 15.84
C GLU A 217 8.23 10.54 15.20
N GLN A 218 9.41 10.68 14.60
CA GLN A 218 9.84 11.96 14.00
C GLN A 218 9.04 12.35 12.77
N SER A 219 8.48 11.39 12.04
CA SER A 219 7.69 11.63 10.82
C SER A 219 6.18 11.46 11.03
N TRP A 220 5.73 11.26 12.26
CA TRP A 220 4.36 10.84 12.60
C TRP A 220 3.27 11.67 11.92
N GLU A 221 3.36 12.99 11.96
CA GLU A 221 2.35 13.91 11.41
C GLU A 221 2.18 13.80 9.89
N GLU A 222 3.20 13.30 9.21
CA GLU A 222 3.20 13.17 7.76
C GLU A 222 3.00 11.74 7.26
N ILE A 223 2.88 10.75 8.16
CA ILE A 223 2.60 9.36 7.75
C ILE A 223 1.11 9.20 7.47
N GLY A 224 0.77 8.86 6.22
CA GLY A 224 -0.60 8.54 5.79
C GLY A 224 -0.88 7.06 5.65
N TYR A 225 0.14 6.21 5.52
CA TYR A 225 -0.01 4.80 5.23
C TYR A 225 1.21 3.98 5.70
N PHE A 226 1.00 2.73 6.11
CA PHE A 226 2.08 1.80 6.41
C PHE A 226 2.05 0.61 5.44
N GLN A 227 3.23 0.11 5.05
CA GLN A 227 3.38 -1.18 4.39
C GLN A 227 4.30 -2.11 5.19
N ILE A 228 4.10 -3.40 5.01
CA ILE A 228 4.65 -4.48 5.81
C ILE A 228 5.39 -5.46 4.91
N GLY A 229 6.57 -5.86 5.33
CA GLY A 229 7.34 -6.97 4.83
C GLY A 229 8.51 -7.25 5.76
N ASP A 230 8.76 -8.50 6.15
CA ASP A 230 9.85 -8.81 7.08
C ASP A 230 11.21 -8.90 6.36
N VAL A 231 12.27 -8.62 7.08
CA VAL A 231 13.65 -8.62 6.60
C VAL A 231 14.40 -9.75 7.30
N PRO A 232 15.19 -10.53 6.56
CA PRO A 232 15.37 -10.55 5.11
C PRO A 232 14.24 -11.28 4.37
N GLY A 233 14.15 -11.05 3.06
CA GLY A 233 13.35 -11.89 2.15
C GLY A 233 11.97 -11.35 1.80
N ARG A 234 11.50 -10.27 2.44
CA ARG A 234 10.21 -9.61 2.18
C ARG A 234 9.04 -10.59 2.23
N LYS A 235 8.86 -11.19 3.41
CA LYS A 235 7.81 -12.16 3.73
C LYS A 235 6.89 -11.64 4.84
N GLU A 236 5.92 -12.49 5.27
CA GLU A 236 5.03 -12.17 6.39
C GLU A 236 5.81 -11.92 7.69
N PRO A 237 5.26 -11.16 8.66
CA PRO A 237 5.83 -10.99 10.00
C PRO A 237 6.23 -12.31 10.65
N THR A 238 7.20 -12.28 11.56
CA THR A 238 7.77 -13.44 12.27
C THR A 238 8.69 -14.35 11.44
N THR A 239 8.95 -14.00 10.19
CA THR A 239 9.88 -14.76 9.34
C THR A 239 11.28 -14.16 9.28
N GLY A 240 11.48 -12.96 9.84
CA GLY A 240 12.73 -12.22 9.80
C GLY A 240 13.12 -11.56 11.13
N GLU A 241 13.79 -10.42 11.05
CA GLU A 241 14.41 -9.73 12.19
C GLU A 241 13.54 -8.62 12.82
N ILE A 242 12.42 -8.22 12.17
CA ILE A 242 11.62 -7.10 12.65
C ILE A 242 10.67 -7.56 13.76
N ASN A 243 10.74 -6.91 14.91
CA ASN A 243 9.76 -7.13 15.98
C ASN A 243 8.44 -6.42 15.66
N TYR A 244 7.65 -6.96 14.73
CA TYR A 244 6.39 -6.38 14.30
C TYR A 244 5.39 -6.17 15.41
N LYS A 245 5.34 -7.06 16.39
CA LYS A 245 4.45 -6.90 17.55
C LYS A 245 4.74 -5.62 18.32
N ASN A 246 6.01 -5.30 18.52
CA ASN A 246 6.41 -4.08 19.21
C ASN A 246 6.13 -2.84 18.34
N VAL A 247 6.43 -2.91 17.04
CA VAL A 247 6.17 -1.81 16.09
C VAL A 247 4.68 -1.52 15.98
N PHE A 248 3.83 -2.54 15.83
CA PHE A 248 2.38 -2.36 15.72
C PHE A 248 1.74 -1.84 17.01
N ASN A 249 2.18 -2.32 18.18
CA ASN A 249 1.72 -1.76 19.45
C ASN A 249 2.04 -0.28 19.54
N TYR A 250 3.26 0.14 19.20
CA TYR A 250 3.66 1.54 19.20
C TYR A 250 2.78 2.39 18.27
N ILE A 251 2.59 1.96 17.03
CA ILE A 251 1.76 2.67 16.05
C ILE A 251 0.29 2.75 16.53
N HIS A 252 -0.23 1.66 17.10
CA HIS A 252 -1.59 1.60 17.64
C HIS A 252 -1.78 2.53 18.84
N GLU A 253 -0.85 2.55 19.77
CA GLU A 253 -0.85 3.45 20.95
C GLU A 253 -0.77 4.92 20.55
N LYS A 254 -0.11 5.23 19.44
CA LYS A 254 -0.08 6.58 18.83
C LYS A 254 -1.42 6.97 18.18
N GLY A 255 -2.37 6.05 18.05
CA GLY A 255 -3.72 6.32 17.54
C GLY A 255 -3.84 6.27 16.01
N PHE A 256 -2.96 5.55 15.29
CA PHE A 256 -3.10 5.39 13.84
C PHE A 256 -4.38 4.63 13.47
N THR A 257 -5.19 5.23 12.62
CA THR A 257 -6.47 4.68 12.14
C THR A 257 -6.46 4.31 10.66
N GLY A 258 -5.30 4.46 10.00
CA GLY A 258 -5.09 4.13 8.60
C GLY A 258 -5.01 2.63 8.34
N ILE A 259 -4.45 2.25 7.21
CA ILE A 259 -4.35 0.86 6.75
C ILE A 259 -2.88 0.41 6.80
N TYR A 260 -2.69 -0.90 7.01
CA TYR A 260 -1.39 -1.57 6.99
C TYR A 260 -1.35 -2.52 5.78
N GLY A 261 -0.75 -2.09 4.68
CA GLY A 261 -0.62 -2.87 3.46
C GLY A 261 0.36 -4.03 3.61
N MET A 262 -0.01 -5.20 3.11
CA MET A 262 0.80 -6.41 3.19
C MET A 262 1.60 -6.57 1.90
N GLU A 263 2.65 -5.74 1.71
CA GLU A 263 3.44 -5.74 0.47
C GLU A 263 4.63 -6.70 0.52
N HIS A 264 4.33 -7.98 0.54
CA HIS A 264 5.32 -9.06 0.61
C HIS A 264 4.83 -10.36 -0.05
N GLY A 265 5.73 -11.30 -0.27
CA GLY A 265 5.38 -12.65 -0.71
C GLY A 265 5.16 -13.60 0.48
N ASN A 266 4.53 -14.75 0.23
CA ASN A 266 4.38 -15.81 1.23
C ASN A 266 5.72 -16.54 1.45
N SER A 267 6.06 -16.88 2.68
CA SER A 267 7.31 -17.61 3.00
C SER A 267 7.26 -19.06 2.54
N LYS A 268 6.07 -19.65 2.50
CA LYS A 268 5.83 -21.01 2.04
C LYS A 268 4.89 -21.01 0.83
N ALA A 269 4.98 -22.05 0.02
CA ALA A 269 4.11 -22.24 -1.14
C ALA A 269 2.75 -22.87 -0.75
N GLY A 270 1.78 -22.77 -1.66
CA GLY A 270 0.50 -23.47 -1.55
C GLY A 270 -0.37 -22.99 -0.40
N LYS A 271 -1.41 -23.75 -0.12
CA LYS A 271 -2.36 -23.45 0.98
C LYS A 271 -1.70 -23.40 2.36
N GLU A 272 -0.63 -24.18 2.57
CA GLU A 272 0.13 -24.14 3.81
C GLU A 272 0.77 -22.77 4.03
N GLY A 273 1.33 -22.16 2.96
CA GLY A 273 1.91 -20.82 3.02
C GLY A 273 0.86 -19.74 3.30
N GLU A 274 -0.30 -19.83 2.68
CA GLU A 274 -1.39 -18.89 2.93
C GLU A 274 -1.93 -19.00 4.37
N ASN A 275 -2.03 -20.21 4.93
CA ASN A 275 -2.41 -20.41 6.33
C ASN A 275 -1.32 -19.90 7.30
N ALA A 276 -0.04 -20.12 6.99
CA ALA A 276 1.08 -19.64 7.79
C ALA A 276 1.10 -18.10 7.84
N LEU A 277 0.84 -17.45 6.71
CA LEU A 277 0.70 -15.99 6.63
C LEU A 277 -0.43 -15.50 7.55
N ILE A 278 -1.62 -16.08 7.48
CA ILE A 278 -2.75 -15.70 8.35
C ILE A 278 -2.37 -15.87 9.84
N ALA A 279 -1.73 -16.99 10.19
CA ALA A 279 -1.28 -17.26 11.56
C ALA A 279 -0.26 -16.23 12.05
N ALA A 280 0.71 -15.85 11.22
CA ALA A 280 1.71 -14.83 11.54
C ALA A 280 1.07 -13.47 11.84
N TYR A 281 0.10 -13.04 11.04
CA TYR A 281 -0.64 -11.80 11.30
C TYR A 281 -1.51 -11.89 12.55
N ARG A 282 -2.09 -13.05 12.87
CA ARG A 282 -2.81 -13.27 14.14
C ARG A 282 -1.88 -13.17 15.37
N GLU A 283 -0.63 -13.60 15.24
CA GLU A 283 0.37 -13.54 16.30
C GLU A 283 0.79 -12.11 16.63
N VAL A 284 0.93 -11.27 15.61
CA VAL A 284 1.44 -9.89 15.76
C VAL A 284 0.33 -8.84 15.87
N ASP A 285 -0.94 -9.23 15.68
CA ASP A 285 -2.08 -8.32 15.87
C ASP A 285 -2.13 -7.81 17.32
N VAL A 286 -2.41 -6.52 17.50
CA VAL A 286 -2.38 -5.89 18.82
C VAL A 286 -3.34 -6.57 19.81
N ARG A 287 -2.94 -6.66 21.08
CA ARG A 287 -3.79 -7.20 22.13
C ARG A 287 -4.57 -6.06 22.79
N ARG A 288 -5.72 -6.42 23.36
CA ARG A 288 -6.46 -5.52 24.27
C ARG A 288 -5.69 -5.29 25.55
#